data_70a514f7ba4bccb418a1cec888d5886d
#
_entry.id   70a514f7ba4bccb418a1cec888d5886d
#
_cell.length_a   1.000
_cell.length_b   1.000
_cell.length_c   1.000
_cell.angle_alpha   90.00
_cell.angle_beta   90.00
_cell.angle_gamma   90.00
#
_symmetry.space_group_name_H-M   'P 1'
#
loop_
_entity.id
_entity.type
_entity.pdbx_description
1 polymer ?
#
loop_
_entity_poly.entity_id
_entity_poly.type
_entity_poly.pdbx_seq_one_letter_code
_entity_poly.pdbx_strand_id
1 'polypeptide(L)'
;MFKVIICMAVGIIAGRFFRARGLQKPIIAVTWLLLLFLGWEAGSDRSVIEALPSIGLAAAILSLGGIAGSCALAWILWRSMNGKTERDGCRNRKLEADGVDTTDITGIGVADDGHRDACRAEDSKDGRPEDSEKGRVQSRASLWSGMGGSLVILGFFIAGICLGISGLLPGSNIVHKLSFWSLCILMMMVGMSVGGNPDLVSSIKSMNPRVALLPLATILGTYAGCIIVNLFLGYGLADILAVSSGFGYYSLSSVLISGSRGPHLGTIALISNIIREVITLLCAPVMARLAGPLAPISAGGATTADTTLPIISSCCGDKFVLISIFHGFVVDFSVPLLVTLFCSLGQ
;
A
#
# COMPACT_ATOMS: atom_id res chain seq x y z
N MET A 1 11.24 -14.01 -4.34
CA MET A 1 11.07 -12.74 -5.05
C MET A 1 11.23 -12.82 -6.57
N PHE A 2 12.38 -13.20 -7.14
CA PHE A 2 12.57 -13.26 -8.60
C PHE A 2 11.46 -13.98 -9.37
N LYS A 3 10.98 -15.12 -8.89
CA LYS A 3 9.90 -15.90 -9.56
C LYS A 3 8.59 -15.13 -9.65
N VAL A 4 8.24 -14.38 -8.61
CA VAL A 4 7.00 -13.58 -8.54
C VAL A 4 7.05 -12.43 -9.55
N ILE A 5 8.20 -11.76 -9.66
CA ILE A 5 8.44 -10.70 -10.64
C ILE A 5 8.37 -11.22 -12.06
N ILE A 6 8.94 -12.41 -12.32
CA ILE A 6 8.84 -13.07 -13.63
C ILE A 6 7.38 -13.34 -13.97
N CYS A 7 6.58 -13.87 -13.04
CA CYS A 7 5.14 -14.09 -13.26
C CYS A 7 4.41 -12.80 -13.63
N MET A 8 4.74 -11.68 -12.98
CA MET A 8 4.16 -10.39 -13.30
C MET A 8 4.62 -9.88 -14.67
N ALA A 9 5.91 -9.99 -15.00
CA ALA A 9 6.44 -9.59 -16.31
C ALA A 9 5.78 -10.39 -17.45
N VAL A 10 5.63 -11.71 -17.26
CA VAL A 10 4.89 -12.59 -18.19
C VAL A 10 3.43 -12.13 -18.29
N GLY A 11 2.80 -11.76 -17.16
CA GLY A 11 1.45 -11.21 -17.13
C GLY A 11 1.33 -9.91 -17.94
N ILE A 12 2.26 -8.96 -17.79
CA ILE A 12 2.27 -7.70 -18.56
C ILE A 12 2.37 -7.99 -20.07
N ILE A 13 3.25 -8.89 -20.48
CA ILE A 13 3.40 -9.30 -21.88
C ILE A 13 2.10 -9.95 -22.37
N ALA A 14 1.55 -10.90 -21.62
CA ALA A 14 0.30 -11.57 -21.95
C ALA A 14 -0.87 -10.59 -22.05
N GLY A 15 -0.98 -9.61 -21.13
CA GLY A 15 -2.02 -8.59 -21.14
C GLY A 15 -1.98 -7.69 -22.38
N ARG A 16 -0.79 -7.46 -22.95
CA ARG A 16 -0.63 -6.70 -24.19
C ARG A 16 -1.17 -7.44 -25.41
N PHE A 17 -1.10 -8.78 -25.41
CA PHE A 17 -1.61 -9.62 -26.50
C PHE A 17 -3.07 -10.01 -26.30
N PHE A 18 -3.44 -10.37 -25.08
CA PHE A 18 -4.79 -10.78 -24.71
C PHE A 18 -5.46 -9.62 -23.94
N ARG A 19 -6.23 -8.77 -24.65
CA ARG A 19 -7.03 -7.71 -24.01
C ARG A 19 -8.05 -8.32 -23.03
N ALA A 20 -7.60 -8.74 -21.86
CA ALA A 20 -8.41 -9.40 -20.86
C ALA A 20 -9.29 -8.38 -20.11
N ARG A 21 -10.55 -8.23 -20.57
CA ARG A 21 -11.56 -7.41 -19.89
C ARG A 21 -12.18 -8.21 -18.75
N GLY A 22 -12.31 -7.61 -17.55
CA GLY A 22 -13.05 -8.21 -16.43
C GLY A 22 -12.20 -8.99 -15.43
N LEU A 23 -10.89 -8.78 -15.38
CA LEU A 23 -9.96 -9.44 -14.43
C LEU A 23 -10.19 -9.03 -12.96
N GLN A 24 -10.93 -7.95 -12.68
CA GLN A 24 -11.14 -7.46 -11.31
C GLN A 24 -11.78 -8.50 -10.39
N LYS A 25 -12.81 -9.20 -10.83
CA LYS A 25 -13.49 -10.24 -10.01
C LYS A 25 -12.58 -11.42 -9.66
N PRO A 26 -11.88 -12.04 -10.63
CA PRO A 26 -10.98 -13.14 -10.30
C PRO A 26 -9.75 -12.68 -9.49
N ILE A 27 -9.23 -11.46 -9.67
CA ILE A 27 -8.17 -10.90 -8.83
C ILE A 27 -8.63 -10.87 -7.36
N ILE A 28 -9.83 -10.38 -7.07
CA ILE A 28 -10.39 -10.33 -5.72
C ILE A 28 -10.54 -11.75 -5.13
N ALA A 29 -11.04 -12.72 -5.92
CA ALA A 29 -11.21 -14.09 -5.46
C ALA A 29 -9.87 -14.76 -5.11
N VAL A 30 -8.85 -14.59 -5.94
CA VAL A 30 -7.50 -15.12 -5.66
C VAL A 30 -6.86 -14.39 -4.48
N THR A 31 -7.14 -13.09 -4.27
CA THR A 31 -6.70 -12.36 -3.07
C THR A 31 -7.29 -12.96 -1.81
N TRP A 32 -8.58 -13.30 -1.78
CA TRP A 32 -9.21 -13.97 -0.63
C TRP A 32 -8.57 -15.34 -0.34
N LEU A 33 -8.28 -16.11 -1.40
CA LEU A 33 -7.61 -17.41 -1.27
C LEU A 33 -6.17 -17.24 -0.74
N LEU A 34 -5.43 -16.25 -1.22
CA LEU A 34 -4.09 -15.93 -0.72
C LEU A 34 -4.14 -15.58 0.77
N LEU A 35 -5.10 -14.77 1.20
CA LEU A 35 -5.24 -14.38 2.60
C LEU A 35 -5.62 -15.55 3.50
N LEU A 36 -6.44 -16.48 3.02
CA LEU A 36 -6.71 -17.73 3.72
C LEU A 36 -5.43 -18.53 3.95
N PHE A 37 -4.59 -18.68 2.92
CA PHE A 37 -3.33 -19.42 3.04
C PHE A 37 -2.30 -18.69 3.90
N LEU A 38 -2.20 -17.36 3.80
CA LEU A 38 -1.34 -16.55 4.69
C LEU A 38 -1.77 -16.65 6.16
N GLY A 39 -3.08 -16.59 6.41
CA GLY A 39 -3.63 -16.82 7.76
C GLY A 39 -3.30 -18.23 8.28
N TRP A 40 -3.44 -19.23 7.41
CA TRP A 40 -3.09 -20.60 7.77
C TRP A 40 -1.60 -20.77 8.07
N GLU A 41 -0.72 -20.18 7.26
CA GLU A 41 0.72 -20.20 7.47
C GLU A 41 1.07 -19.54 8.82
N ALA A 42 0.51 -18.36 9.11
CA ALA A 42 0.69 -17.66 10.38
C ALA A 42 0.15 -18.45 11.59
N GLY A 43 -1.02 -19.09 11.43
CA GLY A 43 -1.63 -19.94 12.47
C GLY A 43 -0.93 -21.28 12.70
N SER A 44 -0.13 -21.75 11.75
CA SER A 44 0.65 -22.98 11.87
C SER A 44 2.04 -22.76 12.50
N ASP A 45 2.49 -21.52 12.58
CA ASP A 45 3.78 -21.18 13.18
C ASP A 45 3.64 -21.05 14.71
N ARG A 46 4.07 -22.11 15.41
CA ARG A 46 4.05 -22.17 16.86
C ARG A 46 4.85 -21.05 17.53
N SER A 47 5.95 -20.62 16.92
CA SER A 47 6.78 -19.54 17.47
C SER A 47 6.04 -18.21 17.53
N VAL A 48 5.23 -17.93 16.54
CA VAL A 48 4.37 -16.73 16.49
C VAL A 48 3.27 -16.82 17.56
N ILE A 49 2.58 -17.98 17.64
CA ILE A 49 1.44 -18.15 18.57
C ILE A 49 1.89 -18.12 20.03
N GLU A 50 2.98 -18.80 20.36
CA GLU A 50 3.52 -18.86 21.73
C GLU A 50 4.09 -17.52 22.21
N ALA A 51 4.66 -16.73 21.31
CA ALA A 51 5.19 -15.40 21.62
C ALA A 51 4.10 -14.31 21.70
N LEU A 52 2.96 -14.51 21.05
CA LEU A 52 1.90 -13.49 20.94
C LEU A 52 1.42 -12.95 22.30
N PRO A 53 1.18 -13.76 23.35
CA PRO A 53 0.73 -13.26 24.65
C PRO A 53 1.75 -12.35 25.38
N SER A 54 3.05 -12.59 25.17
CA SER A 54 4.12 -11.90 25.91
C SER A 54 4.62 -10.62 25.21
N ILE A 55 4.75 -10.65 23.89
CA ILE A 55 5.35 -9.55 23.11
C ILE A 55 4.42 -9.01 22.00
N GLY A 56 3.26 -9.62 21.81
CA GLY A 56 2.33 -9.23 20.75
C GLY A 56 1.84 -7.79 20.89
N LEU A 57 1.63 -7.31 22.12
CA LEU A 57 1.21 -5.93 22.34
C LEU A 57 2.30 -4.93 21.93
N ALA A 58 3.56 -5.18 22.31
CA ALA A 58 4.68 -4.33 21.90
C ALA A 58 4.84 -4.32 20.37
N ALA A 59 4.78 -5.49 19.74
CA ALA A 59 4.83 -5.63 18.28
C ALA A 59 3.68 -4.91 17.58
N ALA A 60 2.46 -4.96 18.12
CA ALA A 60 1.29 -4.28 17.59
C ALA A 60 1.43 -2.75 17.69
N ILE A 61 1.86 -2.23 18.83
CA ILE A 61 2.09 -0.81 19.06
C ILE A 61 3.16 -0.28 18.08
N LEU A 62 4.28 -1.01 17.91
CA LEU A 62 5.33 -0.64 16.96
C LEU A 62 4.83 -0.65 15.52
N SER A 63 4.06 -1.66 15.14
CA SER A 63 3.46 -1.74 13.81
C SER A 63 2.54 -0.57 13.54
N LEU A 64 1.61 -0.26 14.46
CA LEU A 64 0.69 0.86 14.34
C LEU A 64 1.43 2.20 14.28
N GLY A 65 2.44 2.40 15.13
CA GLY A 65 3.28 3.60 15.10
C GLY A 65 3.99 3.78 13.76
N GLY A 66 4.61 2.71 13.25
CA GLY A 66 5.29 2.72 11.97
C GLY A 66 4.35 2.99 10.79
N ILE A 67 3.16 2.38 10.77
CA ILE A 67 2.12 2.63 9.76
C ILE A 67 1.64 4.08 9.84
N ALA A 68 1.28 4.56 11.03
CA ALA A 68 0.78 5.92 11.21
C ALA A 68 1.80 6.96 10.76
N GLY A 69 3.07 6.81 11.17
CA GLY A 69 4.15 7.71 10.77
C GLY A 69 4.41 7.69 9.27
N SER A 70 4.46 6.50 8.65
CA SER A 70 4.66 6.37 7.20
C SER A 70 3.49 6.93 6.39
N CYS A 71 2.24 6.68 6.81
CA CYS A 71 1.05 7.26 6.19
C CYS A 71 1.00 8.78 6.33
N ALA A 72 1.41 9.33 7.47
CA ALA A 72 1.45 10.78 7.69
C ALA A 72 2.41 11.48 6.72
N LEU A 73 3.64 10.96 6.55
CA LEU A 73 4.59 11.53 5.59
C LEU A 73 4.14 11.31 4.13
N ALA A 74 3.55 10.17 3.81
CA ALA A 74 2.97 9.93 2.48
C ALA A 74 1.82 10.91 2.17
N TRP A 75 0.97 11.21 3.16
CA TRP A 75 -0.09 12.20 3.04
C TRP A 75 0.45 13.62 2.84
N ILE A 76 1.48 14.02 3.60
CA ILE A 76 2.16 15.31 3.44
C ILE A 76 2.75 15.42 2.02
N LEU A 77 3.41 14.37 1.54
CA LEU A 77 3.96 14.30 0.19
C LEU A 77 2.85 14.45 -0.86
N TRP A 78 1.76 13.69 -0.72
CA TRP A 78 0.60 13.75 -1.61
C TRP A 78 -0.01 15.14 -1.66
N ARG A 79 -0.25 15.76 -0.49
CA ARG A 79 -0.81 17.09 -0.36
C ARG A 79 0.11 18.16 -0.97
N SER A 80 1.43 18.04 -0.79
CA SER A 80 2.41 18.98 -1.38
C SER A 80 2.45 18.91 -2.91
N MET A 81 2.09 17.75 -3.49
CA MET A 81 2.01 17.57 -4.93
C MET A 81 0.72 18.16 -5.50
N ASN A 82 -0.42 17.91 -4.86
CA ASN A 82 -1.73 18.38 -5.31
C ASN A 82 -1.98 19.86 -5.00
N GLY A 83 -1.45 20.38 -3.90
CA GLY A 83 -1.60 21.79 -3.50
C GLY A 83 -0.93 22.79 -4.46
N LYS A 84 0.02 22.35 -5.31
CA LYS A 84 0.57 23.19 -6.37
C LYS A 84 -0.37 23.25 -7.58
N THR A 85 -0.96 22.14 -7.96
CA THR A 85 -1.90 22.08 -9.10
C THR A 85 -3.14 22.94 -8.84
N GLU A 86 -3.65 22.99 -7.61
CA GLU A 86 -4.77 23.88 -7.24
C GLU A 86 -4.36 25.36 -7.23
N ARG A 87 -3.15 25.69 -6.75
CA ARG A 87 -2.63 27.07 -6.75
C ARG A 87 -2.37 27.58 -8.15
N ASP A 88 -1.82 26.75 -9.03
CA ASP A 88 -1.57 27.13 -10.42
C ASP A 88 -2.89 27.24 -11.20
N GLY A 89 -3.86 26.37 -10.95
CA GLY A 89 -5.20 26.48 -11.52
C GLY A 89 -6.00 27.68 -11.00
N CYS A 90 -5.83 28.10 -9.75
CA CYS A 90 -6.43 29.31 -9.19
C CYS A 90 -5.73 30.59 -9.71
N ARG A 91 -4.41 30.52 -9.92
CA ARG A 91 -3.63 31.62 -10.49
C ARG A 91 -3.96 31.85 -11.96
N ASN A 92 -4.08 30.79 -12.74
CA ASN A 92 -4.49 30.88 -14.15
C ASN A 92 -5.92 31.41 -14.28
N ARG A 93 -6.87 30.94 -13.44
CA ARG A 93 -8.23 31.50 -13.39
C ARG A 93 -8.28 32.98 -12.99
N LYS A 94 -7.40 33.41 -12.08
CA LYS A 94 -7.29 34.86 -11.75
C LYS A 94 -6.70 35.67 -12.88
N LEU A 95 -5.68 35.17 -13.58
CA LEU A 95 -5.07 35.84 -14.74
C LEU A 95 -6.06 35.94 -15.91
N GLU A 96 -6.89 34.92 -16.14
CA GLU A 96 -7.97 34.96 -17.12
C GLU A 96 -9.11 35.94 -16.69
N ALA A 97 -9.41 36.04 -15.40
CA ALA A 97 -10.40 36.99 -14.87
C ALA A 97 -9.91 38.45 -14.91
N ASP A 98 -8.61 38.65 -14.78
CA ASP A 98 -7.97 39.97 -14.85
C ASP A 98 -7.67 40.44 -16.30
N GLY A 99 -8.09 39.65 -17.32
CA GLY A 99 -7.97 40.01 -18.75
C GLY A 99 -6.54 40.03 -19.27
N VAL A 100 -5.60 39.39 -18.59
CA VAL A 100 -4.23 39.24 -19.05
C VAL A 100 -4.14 38.06 -20.03
N ASP A 101 -3.93 38.39 -21.33
CA ASP A 101 -3.78 37.42 -22.41
C ASP A 101 -2.52 36.60 -22.17
N THR A 102 -2.68 35.30 -21.86
CA THR A 102 -1.56 34.40 -21.52
C THR A 102 -0.76 33.92 -22.74
N THR A 103 -1.16 34.36 -23.95
CA THR A 103 -0.50 33.97 -25.21
C THR A 103 0.87 34.62 -25.41
N ASP A 104 1.20 35.68 -24.65
CA ASP A 104 2.49 36.40 -24.77
C ASP A 104 3.63 35.81 -23.94
N ILE A 105 3.38 34.81 -23.09
CA ILE A 105 4.41 34.30 -22.15
C ILE A 105 4.98 32.93 -22.58
N THR A 106 4.35 32.20 -23.48
CA THR A 106 4.88 30.91 -23.97
C THR A 106 4.76 30.82 -25.48
N GLY A 107 5.84 31.17 -26.17
CA GLY A 107 5.94 31.07 -27.64
C GLY A 107 6.03 29.63 -28.16
N ILE A 108 5.07 28.78 -27.86
CA ILE A 108 4.90 27.47 -28.52
C ILE A 108 3.40 27.22 -28.67
N GLY A 109 2.90 27.42 -29.89
CA GLY A 109 1.54 27.14 -30.28
C GLY A 109 1.26 25.63 -30.26
N VAL A 110 0.24 25.24 -29.53
CA VAL A 110 -0.48 23.99 -29.74
C VAL A 110 -1.93 24.36 -29.92
N ALA A 111 -2.40 24.17 -31.15
CA ALA A 111 -3.81 24.31 -31.53
C ALA A 111 -4.58 23.14 -30.83
N ASP A 112 -5.54 23.48 -30.00
CA ASP A 112 -6.57 22.54 -29.53
C ASP A 112 -7.96 23.16 -29.87
N ASP A 113 -8.48 22.76 -31.00
CA ASP A 113 -9.85 22.98 -31.40
C ASP A 113 -10.71 21.84 -30.84
N GLY A 114 -11.61 22.15 -29.91
CA GLY A 114 -12.70 21.23 -29.61
C GLY A 114 -13.16 21.02 -28.19
N HIS A 115 -13.32 22.06 -27.38
CA HIS A 115 -14.09 21.88 -26.12
C HIS A 115 -14.64 23.20 -25.56
N ARG A 116 -15.28 24.01 -26.40
CA ARG A 116 -15.88 25.29 -25.94
C ARG A 116 -17.36 25.23 -25.58
N ASP A 117 -18.06 24.11 -25.72
CA ASP A 117 -19.53 24.07 -25.59
C ASP A 117 -20.08 23.43 -24.30
N ALA A 118 -19.23 23.00 -23.36
CA ALA A 118 -19.70 22.31 -22.16
C ALA A 118 -19.78 23.15 -20.85
N CYS A 119 -19.34 24.41 -20.83
CA CYS A 119 -19.28 25.22 -19.62
C CYS A 119 -20.23 26.43 -19.58
N ARG A 120 -21.27 26.49 -20.43
CA ARG A 120 -22.18 27.64 -20.48
C ARG A 120 -23.60 27.38 -19.97
N ALA A 121 -23.83 26.33 -19.23
CA ALA A 121 -25.15 26.05 -18.64
C ALA A 121 -24.96 25.57 -17.20
N GLU A 122 -24.81 26.49 -16.24
CA GLU A 122 -25.19 26.29 -14.85
C GLU A 122 -24.85 27.55 -14.02
N ASP A 123 -25.52 28.65 -14.33
CA ASP A 123 -25.73 29.74 -13.40
C ASP A 123 -27.24 29.99 -13.32
N SER A 124 -27.92 29.14 -12.56
CA SER A 124 -29.31 29.36 -12.14
C SER A 124 -29.47 28.92 -10.69
N LYS A 125 -29.57 29.93 -9.83
CA LYS A 125 -29.95 29.83 -8.42
C LYS A 125 -31.28 29.09 -8.30
N ASP A 126 -31.33 27.98 -7.57
CA ASP A 126 -32.39 27.78 -6.59
C ASP A 126 -31.97 26.72 -5.55
N GLY A 127 -31.75 27.15 -4.32
CA GLY A 127 -31.34 26.33 -3.21
C GLY A 127 -32.54 25.61 -2.59
N ARG A 128 -32.56 24.27 -2.66
CA ARG A 128 -33.38 23.43 -1.79
C ARG A 128 -32.51 22.59 -0.88
N PRO A 129 -32.89 22.46 0.43
CA PRO A 129 -32.09 21.72 1.42
C PRO A 129 -32.07 20.18 1.25
N GLU A 130 -32.73 19.63 0.23
CA GLU A 130 -32.84 18.17 0.03
C GLU A 130 -31.59 17.55 -0.60
N ASP A 131 -30.73 18.31 -1.29
CA ASP A 131 -29.52 17.77 -1.94
C ASP A 131 -28.37 17.51 -0.98
N SER A 132 -28.36 18.15 0.20
CA SER A 132 -27.37 17.93 1.26
C SER A 132 -27.54 16.58 1.96
N GLU A 133 -28.76 16.06 2.04
CA GLU A 133 -29.06 14.79 2.71
C GLU A 133 -28.79 13.60 1.79
N LYS A 134 -29.07 13.73 0.50
CA LYS A 134 -28.73 12.72 -0.51
C LYS A 134 -27.22 12.52 -0.67
N GLY A 135 -26.43 13.59 -0.64
CA GLY A 135 -24.97 13.52 -0.66
C GLY A 135 -24.38 12.82 0.58
N ARG A 136 -24.98 13.03 1.77
CA ARG A 136 -24.59 12.36 3.02
C ARG A 136 -24.96 10.87 3.05
N VAL A 137 -26.12 10.50 2.52
CA VAL A 137 -26.58 9.10 2.45
C VAL A 137 -25.75 8.33 1.46
N GLN A 138 -25.42 8.92 0.30
CA GLN A 138 -24.58 8.29 -0.73
C GLN A 138 -23.13 8.12 -0.27
N SER A 139 -22.59 9.07 0.50
CA SER A 139 -21.29 8.97 1.17
C SER A 139 -21.26 7.86 2.23
N ARG A 140 -22.33 7.71 3.02
CA ARG A 140 -22.45 6.61 4.01
C ARG A 140 -22.60 5.25 3.35
N ALA A 141 -23.43 5.12 2.31
CA ALA A 141 -23.60 3.86 1.58
C ALA A 141 -22.29 3.40 0.90
N SER A 142 -21.47 4.34 0.39
CA SER A 142 -20.15 4.04 -0.19
C SER A 142 -19.10 3.65 0.87
N LEU A 143 -19.22 4.16 2.10
CA LEU A 143 -18.38 3.76 3.24
C LEU A 143 -18.70 2.31 3.66
N TRP A 144 -20.00 1.96 3.75
CA TRP A 144 -20.43 0.61 4.12
C TRP A 144 -20.11 -0.44 3.07
N SER A 145 -20.20 -0.13 1.78
CA SER A 145 -19.80 -1.05 0.70
C SER A 145 -18.30 -1.32 0.69
N GLY A 146 -17.46 -0.33 1.03
CA GLY A 146 -16.01 -0.51 1.18
C GLY A 146 -15.62 -1.27 2.46
N MET A 147 -16.39 -1.12 3.54
CA MET A 147 -16.19 -1.87 4.79
C MET A 147 -16.62 -3.34 4.65
N GLY A 148 -17.67 -3.64 3.87
CA GLY A 148 -18.08 -5.01 3.60
C GLY A 148 -16.99 -5.85 2.95
N GLY A 149 -16.26 -5.28 1.99
CA GLY A 149 -15.09 -5.93 1.37
C GLY A 149 -13.97 -6.23 2.37
N SER A 150 -13.66 -5.28 3.26
CA SER A 150 -12.63 -5.45 4.29
C SER A 150 -13.01 -6.51 5.34
N LEU A 151 -14.30 -6.62 5.71
CA LEU A 151 -14.78 -7.64 6.64
C LEU A 151 -14.70 -9.06 6.05
N VAL A 152 -14.98 -9.21 4.76
CA VAL A 152 -14.82 -10.51 4.07
C VAL A 152 -13.34 -10.90 4.03
N ILE A 153 -12.46 -9.98 3.71
CA ILE A 153 -11.00 -10.17 3.71
C ILE A 153 -10.53 -10.62 5.10
N LEU A 154 -10.96 -9.93 6.17
CA LEU A 154 -10.66 -10.29 7.54
C LEU A 154 -11.19 -11.68 7.89
N GLY A 155 -12.41 -12.01 7.46
CA GLY A 155 -13.02 -13.32 7.68
C GLY A 155 -12.21 -14.47 7.08
N PHE A 156 -11.73 -14.34 5.85
CA PHE A 156 -10.87 -15.33 5.21
C PHE A 156 -9.53 -15.47 5.93
N PHE A 157 -8.93 -14.37 6.39
CA PHE A 157 -7.67 -14.40 7.13
C PHE A 157 -7.82 -15.09 8.49
N ILE A 158 -8.87 -14.75 9.26
CA ILE A 158 -9.16 -15.40 10.55
C ILE A 158 -9.48 -16.89 10.36
N ALA A 159 -10.26 -17.23 9.34
CA ALA A 159 -10.53 -18.64 9.01
C ALA A 159 -9.24 -19.41 8.71
N GLY A 160 -8.30 -18.78 8.00
CA GLY A 160 -6.96 -19.32 7.77
C GLY A 160 -6.20 -19.58 9.08
N ILE A 161 -6.17 -18.60 10.01
CA ILE A 161 -5.53 -18.77 11.33
C ILE A 161 -6.16 -19.93 12.10
N CYS A 162 -7.49 -20.02 12.15
CA CYS A 162 -8.20 -21.11 12.83
C CYS A 162 -7.84 -22.47 12.23
N LEU A 163 -7.75 -22.58 10.90
CA LEU A 163 -7.29 -23.79 10.22
C LEU A 163 -5.83 -24.13 10.57
N GLY A 164 -4.96 -23.13 10.68
CA GLY A 164 -3.56 -23.32 11.09
C GLY A 164 -3.42 -23.85 12.50
N ILE A 165 -4.14 -23.26 13.45
CA ILE A 165 -4.14 -23.67 14.87
C ILE A 165 -4.75 -25.07 15.03
N SER A 166 -5.79 -25.41 14.26
CA SER A 166 -6.48 -26.71 14.41
C SER A 166 -5.63 -27.93 14.05
N GLY A 167 -4.55 -27.74 13.28
CA GLY A 167 -3.67 -28.82 12.86
C GLY A 167 -4.32 -29.90 11.99
N LEU A 168 -5.54 -29.63 11.48
CA LEU A 168 -6.39 -30.59 10.75
C LEU A 168 -5.79 -31.06 9.42
N LEU A 169 -4.85 -30.31 8.86
CA LEU A 169 -4.27 -30.64 7.56
C LEU A 169 -2.73 -30.72 7.67
N PRO A 170 -2.11 -31.73 7.02
CA PRO A 170 -0.69 -32.00 7.17
C PRO A 170 0.19 -30.98 6.47
N GLY A 171 1.16 -30.46 7.21
CA GLY A 171 2.41 -29.93 6.70
C GLY A 171 2.40 -28.48 6.27
N SER A 172 3.08 -27.63 7.05
CA SER A 172 3.47 -26.25 6.72
C SER A 172 4.03 -26.08 5.29
N ASN A 173 4.73 -27.10 4.76
CA ASN A 173 5.32 -27.12 3.41
C ASN A 173 4.28 -27.08 2.27
N ILE A 174 3.11 -27.69 2.44
CA ILE A 174 2.05 -27.69 1.41
C ILE A 174 1.38 -26.32 1.39
N VAL A 175 1.08 -25.77 2.55
CA VAL A 175 0.45 -24.45 2.68
C VAL A 175 1.36 -23.37 2.11
N HIS A 176 2.65 -23.39 2.45
CA HIS A 176 3.63 -22.47 1.89
C HIS A 176 3.72 -22.56 0.35
N LYS A 177 3.68 -23.75 -0.22
CA LYS A 177 3.60 -23.92 -1.68
C LYS A 177 2.32 -23.34 -2.27
N LEU A 178 1.16 -23.57 -1.63
CA LEU A 178 -0.13 -23.05 -2.09
C LEU A 178 -0.18 -21.53 -2.01
N SER A 179 0.31 -20.92 -0.91
CA SER A 179 0.47 -19.47 -0.78
C SER A 179 1.31 -18.90 -1.90
N PHE A 180 2.47 -19.52 -2.16
CA PHE A 180 3.39 -19.07 -3.20
C PHE A 180 2.77 -19.17 -4.61
N TRP A 181 2.08 -20.27 -4.96
CA TRP A 181 1.43 -20.40 -6.25
C TRP A 181 0.24 -19.46 -6.41
N SER A 182 -0.54 -19.23 -5.35
CA SER A 182 -1.63 -18.23 -5.34
C SER A 182 -1.08 -16.84 -5.60
N LEU A 183 0.05 -16.50 -4.97
CA LEU A 183 0.74 -15.22 -5.21
C LEU A 183 1.22 -15.10 -6.66
N CYS A 184 1.83 -16.15 -7.24
CA CYS A 184 2.27 -16.12 -8.63
C CYS A 184 1.11 -15.93 -9.61
N ILE A 185 -0.01 -16.64 -9.40
CA ILE A 185 -1.23 -16.49 -10.22
C ILE A 185 -1.76 -15.06 -10.11
N LEU A 186 -1.85 -14.54 -8.89
CA LEU A 186 -2.32 -13.20 -8.61
C LEU A 186 -1.45 -12.14 -9.29
N MET A 187 -0.12 -12.28 -9.21
CA MET A 187 0.83 -11.38 -9.87
C MET A 187 0.73 -11.43 -11.39
N MET A 188 0.52 -12.62 -11.95
CA MET A 188 0.28 -12.75 -13.39
C MET A 188 -1.01 -12.03 -13.81
N MET A 189 -2.08 -12.15 -13.03
CA MET A 189 -3.37 -11.48 -13.31
C MET A 189 -3.28 -9.95 -13.18
N VAL A 190 -2.59 -9.45 -12.13
CA VAL A 190 -2.31 -8.01 -11.99
C VAL A 190 -1.43 -7.53 -13.14
N GLY A 191 -0.41 -8.28 -13.51
CA GLY A 191 0.42 -8.00 -14.69
C GLY A 191 -0.42 -7.89 -15.98
N MET A 192 -1.37 -8.82 -16.19
CA MET A 192 -2.27 -8.77 -17.35
C MET A 192 -3.20 -7.53 -17.33
N SER A 193 -3.68 -7.12 -16.15
CA SER A 193 -4.47 -5.89 -16.00
C SER A 193 -3.67 -4.66 -16.40
N VAL A 194 -2.43 -4.57 -15.94
CA VAL A 194 -1.49 -3.48 -16.27
C VAL A 194 -1.13 -3.48 -17.76
N GLY A 195 -0.74 -4.64 -18.29
CA GLY A 195 -0.33 -4.78 -19.71
C GLY A 195 -1.44 -4.53 -20.72
N GLY A 196 -2.70 -4.79 -20.32
CA GLY A 196 -3.90 -4.56 -21.13
C GLY A 196 -4.34 -3.08 -21.22
N ASN A 197 -3.73 -2.19 -20.41
CA ASN A 197 -4.08 -0.76 -20.38
C ASN A 197 -3.00 0.09 -21.09
N PRO A 198 -3.22 0.50 -22.34
CA PRO A 198 -2.22 1.23 -23.13
C PRO A 198 -1.89 2.62 -22.56
N ASP A 199 -2.83 3.22 -21.81
CA ASP A 199 -2.69 4.59 -21.27
C ASP A 199 -1.88 4.65 -19.99
N LEU A 200 -1.51 3.49 -19.41
CA LEU A 200 -0.73 3.44 -18.17
C LEU A 200 0.65 4.08 -18.31
N VAL A 201 1.36 3.83 -19.42
CA VAL A 201 2.70 4.39 -19.63
C VAL A 201 2.65 5.90 -19.79
N SER A 202 1.62 6.43 -20.49
CA SER A 202 1.41 7.87 -20.62
C SER A 202 1.02 8.50 -19.28
N SER A 203 0.16 7.85 -18.51
CA SER A 203 -0.26 8.29 -17.18
C SER A 203 0.91 8.38 -16.20
N ILE A 204 1.89 7.46 -16.28
CA ILE A 204 3.09 7.49 -15.44
C ILE A 204 4.03 8.62 -15.83
N LYS A 205 4.21 8.85 -17.15
CA LYS A 205 5.03 9.98 -17.62
C LYS A 205 4.44 11.34 -17.22
N SER A 206 3.13 11.42 -17.03
CA SER A 206 2.44 12.63 -16.57
C SER A 206 2.47 12.79 -15.04
N MET A 207 2.91 11.78 -14.28
CA MET A 207 2.97 11.86 -12.83
C MET A 207 4.13 12.72 -12.34
N ASN A 208 3.88 13.42 -11.24
CA ASN A 208 4.90 14.29 -10.62
C ASN A 208 6.13 13.46 -10.18
N PRO A 209 7.36 13.79 -10.62
CA PRO A 209 8.57 13.04 -10.27
C PRO A 209 8.84 12.97 -8.75
N ARG A 210 8.19 13.81 -7.94
CA ARG A 210 8.28 13.75 -6.47
C ARG A 210 7.75 12.46 -5.88
N VAL A 211 6.94 11.69 -6.62
CA VAL A 211 6.50 10.36 -6.20
C VAL A 211 7.68 9.41 -5.97
N ALA A 212 8.81 9.63 -6.66
CA ALA A 212 10.06 8.89 -6.43
C ALA A 212 10.63 9.07 -5.00
N LEU A 213 10.20 10.10 -4.26
CA LEU A 213 10.57 10.33 -2.86
C LEU A 213 9.74 9.50 -1.88
N LEU A 214 8.72 8.77 -2.35
CA LEU A 214 7.84 7.98 -1.49
C LEU A 214 8.57 6.93 -0.65
N PRO A 215 9.56 6.15 -1.17
CA PRO A 215 10.31 5.21 -0.34
C PRO A 215 11.03 5.91 0.83
N LEU A 216 11.64 7.06 0.57
CA LEU A 216 12.30 7.84 1.61
C LEU A 216 11.30 8.35 2.66
N ALA A 217 10.14 8.86 2.23
CA ALA A 217 9.07 9.28 3.13
C ALA A 217 8.56 8.10 3.98
N THR A 218 8.46 6.89 3.39
CA THR A 218 8.08 5.68 4.12
C THR A 218 9.10 5.32 5.20
N ILE A 219 10.39 5.31 4.88
CA ILE A 219 11.47 4.98 5.81
C ILE A 219 11.48 5.99 6.97
N LEU A 220 11.55 7.28 6.67
CA LEU A 220 11.59 8.34 7.68
C LEU A 220 10.31 8.38 8.51
N GLY A 221 9.14 8.22 7.89
CA GLY A 221 7.86 8.19 8.57
C GLY A 221 7.74 6.99 9.52
N THR A 222 8.16 5.80 9.08
CA THR A 222 8.18 4.61 9.92
C THR A 222 9.07 4.83 11.15
N TYR A 223 10.27 5.37 10.98
CA TYR A 223 11.17 5.66 12.10
C TYR A 223 10.58 6.69 13.05
N ALA A 224 10.06 7.80 12.54
CA ALA A 224 9.44 8.82 13.37
C ALA A 224 8.27 8.24 14.20
N GLY A 225 7.39 7.46 13.58
CA GLY A 225 6.28 6.82 14.27
C GLY A 225 6.74 5.79 15.31
N CYS A 226 7.73 4.95 14.99
CA CYS A 226 8.25 3.97 15.94
C CYS A 226 9.02 4.60 17.10
N ILE A 227 9.76 5.69 16.87
CA ILE A 227 10.44 6.46 17.93
C ILE A 227 9.41 7.06 18.90
N ILE A 228 8.32 7.64 18.39
CA ILE A 228 7.26 8.21 19.23
C ILE A 228 6.63 7.14 20.12
N VAL A 229 6.27 5.99 19.57
CA VAL A 229 5.65 4.92 20.38
C VAL A 229 6.65 4.24 21.31
N ASN A 230 7.94 4.25 20.97
CA ASN A 230 8.98 3.72 21.83
C ASN A 230 9.16 4.47 23.17
N LEU A 231 8.73 5.74 23.23
CA LEU A 231 8.69 6.48 24.50
C LEU A 231 7.86 5.78 25.57
N PHE A 232 6.88 4.96 25.14
CA PHE A 232 6.04 4.16 26.06
C PHE A 232 6.54 2.73 26.25
N LEU A 233 7.33 2.20 25.31
CA LEU A 233 7.80 0.82 25.34
C LEU A 233 9.17 0.68 26.05
N GLY A 234 10.03 1.71 26.00
CA GLY A 234 11.30 1.75 26.70
C GLY A 234 12.41 0.86 26.12
N TYR A 235 12.32 0.42 24.87
CA TYR A 235 13.41 -0.32 24.20
C TYR A 235 14.55 0.60 23.80
N GLY A 236 15.75 0.04 23.61
CA GLY A 236 16.88 0.78 23.05
C GLY A 236 16.57 1.37 21.67
N LEU A 237 17.03 2.60 21.43
CA LEU A 237 16.76 3.29 20.16
C LEU A 237 17.24 2.49 18.94
N ALA A 238 18.46 1.91 19.02
CA ALA A 238 19.00 1.08 17.94
C ALA A 238 18.14 -0.18 17.70
N ASP A 239 17.60 -0.78 18.76
CA ASP A 239 16.77 -1.97 18.66
C ASP A 239 15.45 -1.69 17.98
N ILE A 240 14.80 -0.57 18.33
CA ILE A 240 13.55 -0.14 17.68
C ILE A 240 13.77 0.23 16.23
N LEU A 241 14.85 0.92 15.91
CA LEU A 241 15.20 1.25 14.53
C LEU A 241 15.53 -0.01 13.71
N ALA A 242 16.19 -1.01 14.31
CA ALA A 242 16.40 -2.29 13.66
C ALA A 242 15.07 -3.02 13.36
N VAL A 243 14.16 -3.12 14.35
CA VAL A 243 12.85 -3.75 14.19
C VAL A 243 12.01 -3.04 13.11
N SER A 244 11.95 -1.70 13.17
CA SER A 244 11.16 -0.89 12.24
C SER A 244 11.72 -0.89 10.81
N SER A 245 13.01 -1.18 10.64
CA SER A 245 13.68 -1.35 9.34
C SER A 245 13.23 -2.58 8.57
N GLY A 246 12.37 -3.42 9.13
CA GLY A 246 11.76 -4.53 8.41
C GLY A 246 10.73 -4.11 7.37
N PHE A 247 10.05 -2.97 7.55
CA PHE A 247 9.06 -2.39 6.63
C PHE A 247 8.05 -3.40 6.06
N GLY A 248 7.66 -4.43 6.83
CA GLY A 248 6.79 -5.51 6.39
C GLY A 248 7.52 -6.76 5.89
N TYR A 249 8.84 -6.73 5.69
CA TYR A 249 9.63 -7.91 5.31
C TYR A 249 10.05 -8.72 6.53
N TYR A 250 9.09 -9.45 7.11
CA TYR A 250 9.25 -10.15 8.38
C TYR A 250 10.32 -11.27 8.35
N SER A 251 10.39 -12.08 7.28
CA SER A 251 11.26 -13.26 7.24
C SER A 251 12.75 -12.90 7.24
N LEU A 252 13.15 -11.86 6.50
CA LEU A 252 14.55 -11.43 6.43
C LEU A 252 14.93 -10.63 7.66
N SER A 253 14.11 -9.66 8.08
CA SER A 253 14.42 -8.79 9.22
C SER A 253 14.52 -9.58 10.52
N SER A 254 13.59 -10.53 10.76
CA SER A 254 13.60 -11.34 11.97
C SER A 254 14.85 -12.21 12.08
N VAL A 255 15.30 -12.84 11.00
CA VAL A 255 16.51 -13.66 10.97
C VAL A 255 17.76 -12.82 11.24
N LEU A 256 17.90 -11.67 10.58
CA LEU A 256 19.04 -10.77 10.78
C LEU A 256 19.11 -10.24 12.22
N ILE A 257 17.96 -9.83 12.76
CA ILE A 257 17.88 -9.29 14.13
C ILE A 257 18.09 -10.40 15.16
N SER A 258 17.50 -11.60 14.96
CA SER A 258 17.74 -12.75 15.86
C SER A 258 19.22 -13.11 15.95
N GLY A 259 19.91 -13.10 14.81
CA GLY A 259 21.35 -13.42 14.77
C GLY A 259 22.25 -12.37 15.44
N SER A 260 21.82 -11.10 15.45
CA SER A 260 22.65 -9.99 15.94
C SER A 260 22.28 -9.50 17.34
N ARG A 261 20.98 -9.55 17.70
CA ARG A 261 20.40 -8.96 18.92
C ARG A 261 19.64 -9.95 19.80
N GLY A 262 19.59 -11.19 19.36
CA GLY A 262 18.94 -12.28 20.08
C GLY A 262 17.49 -12.55 19.63
N PRO A 263 16.98 -13.75 19.98
CA PRO A 263 15.69 -14.26 19.46
C PRO A 263 14.48 -13.44 19.92
N HIS A 264 14.53 -12.82 21.10
CA HIS A 264 13.43 -12.01 21.62
C HIS A 264 13.13 -10.82 20.69
N LEU A 265 14.15 -10.04 20.32
CA LEU A 265 13.99 -8.89 19.46
C LEU A 265 13.65 -9.31 18.02
N GLY A 266 14.23 -10.42 17.55
CA GLY A 266 13.87 -11.00 16.25
C GLY A 266 12.42 -11.45 16.17
N THR A 267 11.84 -11.96 17.26
CA THR A 267 10.42 -12.34 17.32
C THR A 267 9.50 -11.09 17.33
N ILE A 268 9.91 -10.03 18.04
CA ILE A 268 9.19 -8.74 17.95
C ILE A 268 9.17 -8.23 16.51
N ALA A 269 10.30 -8.29 15.82
CA ALA A 269 10.39 -7.89 14.42
C ALA A 269 9.50 -8.76 13.51
N LEU A 270 9.50 -10.08 13.71
CA LEU A 270 8.62 -11.01 12.99
C LEU A 270 7.16 -10.61 13.13
N ILE A 271 6.67 -10.53 14.37
CA ILE A 271 5.26 -10.26 14.66
C ILE A 271 4.86 -8.85 14.22
N SER A 272 5.69 -7.83 14.47
CA SER A 272 5.42 -6.45 14.09
C SER A 272 5.27 -6.29 12.58
N ASN A 273 6.13 -6.93 11.79
CA ASN A 273 6.08 -6.84 10.33
C ASN A 273 4.92 -7.65 9.74
N ILE A 274 4.55 -8.81 10.32
CA ILE A 274 3.32 -9.54 9.96
C ILE A 274 2.09 -8.68 10.24
N ILE A 275 2.00 -8.06 11.42
CA ILE A 275 0.88 -7.17 11.77
C ILE A 275 0.79 -5.99 10.79
N ARG A 276 1.93 -5.40 10.42
CA ARG A 276 1.98 -4.31 9.43
C ARG A 276 1.39 -4.73 8.08
N GLU A 277 1.77 -5.89 7.59
CA GLU A 277 1.24 -6.43 6.33
C GLU A 277 -0.26 -6.67 6.42
N VAL A 278 -0.72 -7.34 7.49
CA VAL A 278 -2.14 -7.64 7.72
C VAL A 278 -2.98 -6.35 7.81
N ILE A 279 -2.53 -5.37 8.60
CA ILE A 279 -3.23 -4.08 8.71
C ILE A 279 -3.29 -3.38 7.35
N THR A 280 -2.20 -3.42 6.58
CA THR A 280 -2.21 -2.83 5.22
C THR A 280 -3.22 -3.52 4.32
N LEU A 281 -3.25 -4.86 4.29
CA LEU A 281 -4.22 -5.63 3.49
C LEU A 281 -5.67 -5.31 3.87
N LEU A 282 -5.95 -5.18 5.17
CA LEU A 282 -7.31 -4.93 5.68
C LEU A 282 -7.74 -3.46 5.53
N CYS A 283 -6.82 -2.53 5.80
CA CYS A 283 -7.13 -1.11 5.91
C CYS A 283 -6.74 -0.27 4.69
N ALA A 284 -6.12 -0.85 3.64
CA ALA A 284 -5.72 -0.12 2.45
C ALA A 284 -6.84 0.74 1.83
N PRO A 285 -8.10 0.25 1.67
CA PRO A 285 -9.17 1.08 1.14
C PRO A 285 -9.52 2.29 2.03
N VAL A 286 -9.42 2.12 3.34
CA VAL A 286 -9.65 3.21 4.31
C VAL A 286 -8.51 4.21 4.27
N MET A 287 -7.27 3.75 4.26
CA MET A 287 -6.07 4.60 4.15
C MET A 287 -6.08 5.42 2.86
N ALA A 288 -6.45 4.80 1.72
CA ALA A 288 -6.55 5.48 0.44
C ALA A 288 -7.58 6.62 0.45
N ARG A 289 -8.72 6.43 1.13
CA ARG A 289 -9.77 7.44 1.26
C ARG A 289 -9.40 8.58 2.20
N LEU A 290 -8.77 8.28 3.34
CA LEU A 290 -8.46 9.26 4.39
C LEU A 290 -7.18 10.06 4.08
N ALA A 291 -6.14 9.39 3.61
CA ALA A 291 -4.80 9.95 3.45
C ALA A 291 -4.28 9.95 2.00
N GLY A 292 -5.16 9.56 1.04
CA GLY A 292 -4.81 9.53 -0.38
C GLY A 292 -4.12 8.25 -0.83
N PRO A 293 -3.95 8.06 -2.16
CA PRO A 293 -3.53 6.79 -2.74
C PRO A 293 -2.08 6.39 -2.42
N LEU A 294 -1.24 7.31 -1.96
CA LEU A 294 0.13 7.01 -1.54
C LEU A 294 0.20 6.40 -0.13
N ALA A 295 -0.83 6.60 0.71
CA ALA A 295 -0.82 6.11 2.09
C ALA A 295 -0.80 4.57 2.18
N PRO A 296 -1.65 3.79 1.49
CA PRO A 296 -1.57 2.33 1.54
C PRO A 296 -0.27 1.79 0.93
N ILE A 297 0.33 2.49 -0.05
CA ILE A 297 1.64 2.14 -0.59
C ILE A 297 2.71 2.29 0.50
N SER A 298 2.71 3.43 1.20
CA SER A 298 3.66 3.68 2.30
C SER A 298 3.45 2.72 3.48
N ALA A 299 2.19 2.40 3.82
CA ALA A 299 1.86 1.42 4.86
C ALA A 299 2.42 0.02 4.54
N GLY A 300 2.24 -0.46 3.31
CA GLY A 300 2.73 -1.78 2.88
C GLY A 300 4.25 -1.91 2.90
N GLY A 301 4.98 -0.81 2.66
CA GLY A 301 6.45 -0.87 2.70
C GLY A 301 7.03 -1.80 1.62
N ALA A 302 7.84 -2.77 2.04
CA ALA A 302 8.46 -3.74 1.15
C ALA A 302 7.44 -4.66 0.45
N THR A 303 6.31 -4.98 1.10
CA THR A 303 5.29 -5.90 0.55
C THR A 303 4.49 -5.29 -0.61
N THR A 304 4.69 -4.02 -0.93
CA THR A 304 3.96 -3.33 -2.01
C THR A 304 4.36 -3.77 -3.41
N ALA A 305 5.46 -4.49 -3.54
CA ALA A 305 5.86 -5.11 -4.82
C ALA A 305 5.24 -6.50 -5.04
N ASP A 306 4.61 -7.10 -4.02
CA ASP A 306 4.06 -8.45 -4.06
C ASP A 306 2.70 -8.60 -3.32
N THR A 307 2.69 -8.96 -2.05
CA THR A 307 1.48 -9.39 -1.32
C THR A 307 0.42 -8.30 -1.18
N THR A 308 0.80 -7.04 -0.97
CA THR A 308 -0.15 -5.94 -0.83
C THR A 308 -0.51 -5.26 -2.16
N LEU A 309 0.22 -5.54 -3.25
CA LEU A 309 0.01 -4.93 -4.56
C LEU A 309 -1.42 -5.09 -5.10
N PRO A 310 -2.06 -6.27 -5.01
CA PRO A 310 -3.41 -6.45 -5.55
C PRO A 310 -4.47 -5.59 -4.86
N ILE A 311 -4.40 -5.44 -3.54
CA ILE A 311 -5.33 -4.59 -2.82
C ILE A 311 -5.08 -3.11 -3.11
N ILE A 312 -3.81 -2.71 -3.27
CA ILE A 312 -3.43 -1.35 -3.67
C ILE A 312 -3.95 -1.05 -5.08
N SER A 313 -3.77 -1.96 -6.05
CA SER A 313 -4.32 -1.81 -7.39
C SER A 313 -5.84 -1.63 -7.37
N SER A 314 -6.54 -2.42 -6.56
CA SER A 314 -8.01 -2.38 -6.48
C SER A 314 -8.54 -1.10 -5.83
N CYS A 315 -7.86 -0.52 -4.85
CA CYS A 315 -8.33 0.66 -4.11
C CYS A 315 -7.76 1.99 -4.61
N CYS A 316 -6.57 2.00 -5.21
CA CYS A 316 -5.90 3.19 -5.71
C CYS A 316 -5.95 3.33 -7.24
N GLY A 317 -6.19 2.21 -7.94
CA GLY A 317 -6.22 2.12 -9.41
C GLY A 317 -4.87 1.75 -10.03
N ASP A 318 -4.94 1.26 -11.27
CA ASP A 318 -3.82 0.65 -11.99
C ASP A 318 -2.62 1.57 -12.21
N LYS A 319 -2.84 2.88 -12.26
CA LYS A 319 -1.75 3.87 -12.39
C LYS A 319 -0.77 3.86 -11.21
N PHE A 320 -1.22 3.41 -10.02
CA PHE A 320 -0.37 3.33 -8.83
C PHE A 320 0.40 2.01 -8.71
N VAL A 321 0.09 1.01 -9.56
CA VAL A 321 0.76 -0.31 -9.54
C VAL A 321 2.26 -0.18 -9.76
N LEU A 322 2.69 0.56 -10.78
CA LEU A 322 4.12 0.74 -11.06
C LEU A 322 4.84 1.54 -9.97
N ILE A 323 4.14 2.49 -9.34
CA ILE A 323 4.67 3.23 -8.19
C ILE A 323 4.85 2.29 -7.01
N SER A 324 3.86 1.43 -6.75
CA SER A 324 3.92 0.42 -5.68
C SER A 324 5.10 -0.54 -5.88
N ILE A 325 5.29 -1.01 -7.10
CA ILE A 325 6.41 -1.92 -7.44
C ILE A 325 7.74 -1.22 -7.23
N PHE A 326 7.91 -0.01 -7.78
CA PHE A 326 9.13 0.79 -7.58
C PHE A 326 9.40 1.03 -6.09
N HIS A 327 8.37 1.47 -5.36
CA HIS A 327 8.44 1.72 -3.92
C HIS A 327 8.85 0.46 -3.15
N GLY A 328 8.15 -0.66 -3.40
CA GLY A 328 8.42 -1.93 -2.73
C GLY A 328 9.85 -2.41 -2.98
N PHE A 329 10.33 -2.33 -4.22
CA PHE A 329 11.72 -2.68 -4.55
C PHE A 329 12.74 -1.84 -3.79
N VAL A 330 12.60 -0.52 -3.80
CA VAL A 330 13.55 0.37 -3.13
C VAL A 330 13.56 0.11 -1.62
N VAL A 331 12.37 -0.06 -1.02
CA VAL A 331 12.24 -0.36 0.41
C VAL A 331 12.81 -1.74 0.73
N ASP A 332 12.50 -2.78 -0.09
CA ASP A 332 12.99 -4.14 0.10
C ASP A 332 14.53 -4.22 0.11
N PHE A 333 15.18 -3.59 -0.87
CA PHE A 333 16.63 -3.50 -0.91
C PHE A 333 17.23 -2.73 0.28
N SER A 334 16.49 -1.80 0.87
CA SER A 334 16.95 -1.05 2.04
C SER A 334 16.90 -1.87 3.34
N VAL A 335 16.05 -2.90 3.42
CA VAL A 335 15.86 -3.71 4.64
C VAL A 335 17.16 -4.31 5.16
N PRO A 336 17.92 -5.13 4.41
CA PRO A 336 19.14 -5.77 4.94
C PRO A 336 20.21 -4.72 5.33
N LEU A 337 20.29 -3.63 4.59
CA LEU A 337 21.26 -2.56 4.85
C LEU A 337 20.94 -1.84 6.16
N LEU A 338 19.68 -1.41 6.34
CA LEU A 338 19.25 -0.64 7.50
C LEU A 338 19.17 -1.50 8.77
N VAL A 339 18.67 -2.74 8.66
CA VAL A 339 18.66 -3.69 9.79
C VAL A 339 20.07 -3.95 10.28
N THR A 340 21.00 -4.26 9.36
CA THR A 340 22.41 -4.52 9.75
C THR A 340 23.07 -3.28 10.34
N LEU A 341 22.82 -2.10 9.76
CA LEU A 341 23.32 -0.83 10.27
C LEU A 341 22.89 -0.61 11.72
N PHE A 342 21.59 -0.69 12.03
CA PHE A 342 21.09 -0.44 13.37
C PHE A 342 21.45 -1.56 14.34
N CYS A 343 21.55 -2.80 13.90
CA CYS A 343 22.09 -3.87 14.74
C CYS A 343 23.54 -3.63 15.13
N SER A 344 24.37 -3.01 14.30
CA SER A 344 25.76 -2.71 14.62
C SER A 344 25.94 -1.48 15.52
N LEU A 345 25.03 -0.49 15.43
CA LEU A 345 25.10 0.74 16.25
C LEU A 345 24.73 0.55 17.72
N GLY A 346 24.07 -0.51 18.07
CA GLY A 346 23.66 -0.79 19.45
C GLY A 346 24.58 -1.81 20.17
N GLN A 347 25.67 -2.24 19.53
CA GLN A 347 26.72 -3.01 20.19
C GLN A 347 27.65 -2.05 20.90
#